data_8da6de99cb6741ee903d6ef38d81714d
#
_entry.id   8da6de99cb6741ee903d6ef38d81714d
#
_cell.length_a   1.000
_cell.length_b   1.000
_cell.length_c   1.000
_cell.angle_alpha   90.00
_cell.angle_beta   90.00
_cell.angle_gamma   90.00
#
_symmetry.space_group_name_H-M   'P 1'
#
loop_
_entity.id
_entity.type
_entity.pdbx_description
1 polymer ?
#
loop_
_entity_poly.entity_id
_entity_poly.type
_entity_poly.pdbx_seq_one_letter_code
_entity_poly.pdbx_strand_id
1 'polypeptide(L)'
;MIINHAERAHNHNWELDPVIRSLLDTDFYKLLMLQFIWKHFPNTRVEFSLYNRHPDVRIADVIHIEELKVQLQHVRGRRFRKSELVWLAGNTFYGRRGIFEPEFMEWLEHEFRLSDYQLRVRDGQIHLSFEGTWAETTMWELYALAILDELKTRAHLKTLSEFGLDILYARAKTKLWNKIERLRGVPGLSVADFGTRRRHSFLWQEYVVVAMAANLGGSFIGTSNAFLAHKHDLEAIGTNAHEIPMVMAALAPDDAALKASQYRVLELWQQTYSGALKVMLPDTFGTTQFLAGAPDWVTDWTGQRVDSKDPYVAGDEYIAWLEARGRDPKEKLLIASDALDVDAIIGLNAYFGGEIAKGLTPQDFRSGTDFRNTSKWKAGRRLRVSAGWGTLLTNDFRGCNPNDGGGFDPISLICKVSSVEGKPAVKLSDNYAKALGPEAEIARYRRVFGTAGVENAPLIT
;
A
#
# COMPACT_ATOMS: atom_id res chain seq x y z
N MET A 1 -16.70 24.32 -14.95
CA MET A 1 -16.00 25.03 -13.85
C MET A 1 -14.87 24.12 -13.40
N ILE A 2 -13.61 24.55 -13.51
CA ILE A 2 -12.47 23.76 -13.02
C ILE A 2 -12.47 23.87 -11.50
N ILE A 3 -12.57 22.73 -10.82
CA ILE A 3 -12.51 22.70 -9.36
C ILE A 3 -11.06 22.93 -8.93
N ASN A 4 -10.82 23.97 -8.13
CA ASN A 4 -9.52 24.19 -7.53
C ASN A 4 -9.32 23.24 -6.34
N HIS A 5 -8.65 22.12 -6.58
CA HIS A 5 -8.39 21.11 -5.54
C HIS A 5 -7.46 21.63 -4.43
N ALA A 6 -6.61 22.61 -4.74
CA ALA A 6 -5.76 23.25 -3.74
C ALA A 6 -6.57 24.08 -2.74
N GLU A 7 -7.54 24.85 -3.23
CA GLU A 7 -8.47 25.58 -2.36
C GLU A 7 -9.35 24.63 -1.55
N ARG A 8 -9.85 23.55 -2.17
CA ARG A 8 -10.63 22.54 -1.43
C ARG A 8 -9.83 21.88 -0.33
N ALA A 9 -8.55 21.57 -0.57
CA ALA A 9 -7.68 21.01 0.46
C ALA A 9 -7.39 22.01 1.59
N HIS A 10 -7.25 23.28 1.26
CA HIS A 10 -7.03 24.36 2.23
C HIS A 10 -8.30 24.70 3.02
N ASN A 11 -9.44 24.82 2.33
CA ASN A 11 -10.73 25.23 2.93
C ASN A 11 -11.55 24.01 3.38
N HIS A 12 -10.90 22.88 3.69
CA HIS A 12 -11.60 21.69 4.16
C HIS A 12 -12.33 21.96 5.47
N ASN A 13 -13.65 21.77 5.44
CA ASN A 13 -14.48 21.84 6.64
C ASN A 13 -14.38 20.54 7.42
N TRP A 14 -13.62 20.53 8.50
CA TRP A 14 -13.35 19.38 9.34
C TRP A 14 -14.41 19.12 10.43
N GLU A 15 -15.47 19.91 10.47
CA GLU A 15 -16.49 19.71 11.53
C GLU A 15 -17.42 18.52 11.24
N LEU A 16 -17.74 18.27 9.96
CA LEU A 16 -18.81 17.31 9.63
C LEU A 16 -18.47 16.34 8.48
N ASP A 17 -17.41 16.52 7.73
CA ASP A 17 -17.14 15.66 6.59
C ASP A 17 -16.75 14.24 7.03
N PRO A 18 -17.44 13.20 6.53
CA PRO A 18 -16.99 11.83 6.72
C PRO A 18 -15.59 11.67 6.14
N VAL A 19 -14.69 11.05 6.88
CA VAL A 19 -13.35 10.71 6.38
C VAL A 19 -13.46 9.74 5.21
N ILE A 20 -14.26 8.69 5.37
CA ILE A 20 -14.56 7.72 4.31
C ILE A 20 -15.90 8.07 3.67
N ARG A 21 -15.83 8.52 2.42
CA ARG A 21 -17.00 9.02 1.68
C ARG A 21 -17.72 7.95 0.87
N SER A 22 -17.06 6.83 0.62
CA SER A 22 -17.53 5.70 -0.16
C SER A 22 -16.82 4.42 0.27
N LEU A 23 -17.42 3.26 0.07
CA LEU A 23 -16.71 1.98 0.23
C LEU A 23 -15.62 1.78 -0.86
N LEU A 24 -15.64 2.55 -1.96
CA LEU A 24 -14.52 2.62 -2.90
C LEU A 24 -13.36 3.49 -2.40
N ASP A 25 -13.51 4.26 -1.32
CA ASP A 25 -12.42 5.05 -0.73
C ASP A 25 -11.44 4.13 0.02
N THR A 26 -10.83 3.25 -0.75
CA THR A 26 -9.91 2.19 -0.33
C THR A 26 -8.93 1.88 -1.45
N ASP A 27 -7.84 1.17 -1.14
CA ASP A 27 -6.93 0.70 -2.17
C ASP A 27 -7.56 -0.42 -3.01
N PHE A 28 -7.44 -0.33 -4.32
CA PHE A 28 -8.07 -1.23 -5.29
C PHE A 28 -7.74 -2.70 -5.05
N TYR A 29 -6.52 -3.01 -4.56
CA TYR A 29 -6.18 -4.38 -4.23
C TYR A 29 -7.11 -5.02 -3.19
N LYS A 30 -7.73 -4.22 -2.30
CA LYS A 30 -8.72 -4.75 -1.33
C LYS A 30 -9.98 -5.27 -2.01
N LEU A 31 -10.42 -4.66 -3.10
CA LEU A 31 -11.56 -5.15 -3.87
C LEU A 31 -11.22 -6.46 -4.60
N LEU A 32 -10.01 -6.57 -5.16
CA LEU A 32 -9.53 -7.81 -5.74
C LEU A 32 -9.40 -8.91 -4.68
N MET A 33 -8.80 -8.59 -3.54
CA MET A 33 -8.71 -9.52 -2.43
C MET A 33 -10.08 -9.92 -1.90
N LEU A 34 -11.03 -9.00 -1.83
CA LEU A 34 -12.39 -9.28 -1.38
C LEU A 34 -13.09 -10.33 -2.26
N GLN A 35 -12.96 -10.21 -3.59
CA GLN A 35 -13.46 -11.25 -4.50
C GLN A 35 -12.73 -12.60 -4.29
N PHE A 36 -11.41 -12.57 -4.15
CA PHE A 36 -10.62 -13.76 -3.86
C PHE A 36 -11.05 -14.45 -2.55
N ILE A 37 -11.28 -13.67 -1.50
CA ILE A 37 -11.74 -14.14 -0.20
C ILE A 37 -13.15 -14.73 -0.30
N TRP A 38 -14.07 -13.99 -0.91
CA TRP A 38 -15.44 -14.43 -1.14
C TRP A 38 -15.50 -15.78 -1.87
N LYS A 39 -14.65 -15.95 -2.88
CA LYS A 39 -14.62 -17.17 -3.71
C LYS A 39 -14.00 -18.37 -3.01
N HIS A 40 -12.90 -18.18 -2.28
CA HIS A 40 -12.09 -19.27 -1.76
C HIS A 40 -12.21 -19.50 -0.25
N PHE A 41 -12.64 -18.47 0.50
CA PHE A 41 -12.63 -18.45 1.97
C PHE A 41 -13.90 -17.82 2.57
N PRO A 42 -15.12 -18.21 2.12
CA PRO A 42 -16.35 -17.50 2.47
C PRO A 42 -16.66 -17.51 3.97
N ASN A 43 -16.24 -18.57 4.68
CA ASN A 43 -16.56 -18.77 6.09
C ASN A 43 -15.37 -18.57 7.05
N THR A 44 -14.18 -18.29 6.52
CA THR A 44 -12.97 -18.14 7.36
C THR A 44 -13.12 -16.94 8.29
N ARG A 45 -12.98 -17.18 9.59
CA ARG A 45 -13.05 -16.13 10.62
C ARG A 45 -11.66 -15.56 10.91
N VAL A 46 -11.60 -14.25 11.01
CA VAL A 46 -10.35 -13.53 11.31
C VAL A 46 -10.59 -12.41 12.31
N GLU A 47 -9.52 -12.02 12.98
CA GLU A 47 -9.44 -10.78 13.73
C GLU A 47 -8.37 -9.87 13.13
N PHE A 48 -8.69 -8.59 12.96
CA PHE A 48 -7.73 -7.53 12.64
C PHE A 48 -7.51 -6.67 13.86
N SER A 49 -6.26 -6.28 14.09
CA SER A 49 -5.90 -5.41 15.21
C SER A 49 -5.06 -4.23 14.74
N LEU A 50 -5.30 -3.09 15.38
CA LEU A 50 -4.50 -1.88 15.21
C LEU A 50 -3.22 -1.98 16.05
N TYR A 51 -2.09 -1.59 15.46
CA TYR A 51 -0.80 -1.48 16.13
C TYR A 51 -0.20 -0.10 15.89
N ASN A 52 0.20 0.56 16.97
CA ASN A 52 1.00 1.78 16.91
C ASN A 52 2.48 1.42 17.02
N ARG A 53 3.26 1.68 15.97
CA ARG A 53 4.72 1.46 15.95
C ARG A 53 5.51 2.61 16.59
N HIS A 54 4.82 3.69 16.96
CA HIS A 54 5.38 4.82 17.70
C HIS A 54 4.66 4.95 19.04
N PRO A 55 5.01 4.12 20.04
CA PRO A 55 4.30 4.08 21.32
C PRO A 55 4.38 5.41 22.09
N ASP A 56 5.37 6.23 21.81
CA ASP A 56 5.52 7.57 22.39
C ASP A 56 4.44 8.55 21.89
N VAL A 57 3.83 8.27 20.73
CA VAL A 57 2.73 9.04 20.18
C VAL A 57 1.41 8.51 20.75
N ARG A 58 0.87 9.22 21.74
CA ARG A 58 -0.38 8.90 22.44
C ARG A 58 -1.56 9.44 21.65
N ILE A 59 -2.05 8.69 20.67
CA ILE A 59 -3.04 9.14 19.68
C ILE A 59 -4.37 9.50 20.35
N ALA A 60 -4.75 8.78 21.41
CA ALA A 60 -6.01 9.05 22.13
C ALA A 60 -6.00 10.40 22.91
N ASP A 61 -4.81 10.99 23.13
CA ASP A 61 -4.69 12.32 23.71
C ASP A 61 -4.83 13.44 22.65
N VAL A 62 -4.73 13.08 21.36
CA VAL A 62 -4.80 14.02 20.25
C VAL A 62 -6.18 14.06 19.61
N ILE A 63 -6.83 12.90 19.41
CA ILE A 63 -8.11 12.81 18.73
C ILE A 63 -9.28 12.66 19.69
N HIS A 64 -10.44 13.20 19.32
CA HIS A 64 -11.67 12.98 20.07
C HIS A 64 -12.20 11.56 19.83
N ILE A 65 -12.32 10.76 20.90
CA ILE A 65 -12.77 9.36 20.81
C ILE A 65 -14.20 9.24 20.31
N GLU A 66 -15.08 10.18 20.68
CA GLU A 66 -16.47 10.18 20.19
C GLU A 66 -16.51 10.51 18.68
N GLU A 67 -15.66 11.39 18.18
CA GLU A 67 -15.54 11.62 16.73
C GLU A 67 -15.04 10.36 15.99
N LEU A 68 -14.06 9.65 16.56
CA LEU A 68 -13.61 8.36 16.03
C LEU A 68 -14.77 7.35 15.95
N LYS A 69 -15.56 7.21 17.01
CA LYS A 69 -16.74 6.32 17.02
C LYS A 69 -17.74 6.69 15.92
N VAL A 70 -18.04 7.99 15.77
CA VAL A 70 -18.95 8.49 14.73
C VAL A 70 -18.43 8.13 13.33
N GLN A 71 -17.14 8.33 13.06
CA GLN A 71 -16.53 7.99 11.77
C GLN A 71 -16.54 6.47 11.49
N LEU A 72 -16.20 5.65 12.49
CA LEU A 72 -16.24 4.18 12.36
C LEU A 72 -17.68 3.69 12.13
N GLN A 73 -18.65 4.21 12.88
CA GLN A 73 -20.07 3.85 12.72
C GLN A 73 -20.61 4.29 11.37
N HIS A 74 -20.19 5.46 10.89
CA HIS A 74 -20.58 5.97 9.59
C HIS A 74 -20.15 5.02 8.45
N VAL A 75 -18.88 4.60 8.43
CA VAL A 75 -18.40 3.70 7.38
C VAL A 75 -19.00 2.31 7.50
N ARG A 76 -19.19 1.80 8.73
CA ARG A 76 -19.85 0.52 8.99
C ARG A 76 -21.26 0.46 8.39
N GLY A 77 -22.01 1.55 8.50
CA GLY A 77 -23.38 1.66 7.95
C GLY A 77 -23.45 1.79 6.43
N ARG A 78 -22.31 1.99 5.73
CA ARG A 78 -22.33 2.21 4.29
C ARG A 78 -22.56 0.94 3.48
N ARG A 79 -23.04 1.16 2.25
CA ARG A 79 -23.21 0.16 1.19
C ARG A 79 -22.57 0.71 -0.08
N PHE A 80 -22.16 -0.18 -0.99
CA PHE A 80 -21.78 0.21 -2.33
C PHE A 80 -22.96 0.88 -3.02
N ARG A 81 -22.69 2.00 -3.70
CA ARG A 81 -23.69 2.69 -4.51
C ARG A 81 -23.84 1.98 -5.85
N LYS A 82 -25.01 2.05 -6.44
CA LYS A 82 -25.28 1.46 -7.76
C LYS A 82 -24.28 1.94 -8.83
N SER A 83 -23.91 3.23 -8.84
CA SER A 83 -22.91 3.78 -9.77
C SER A 83 -21.53 3.19 -9.57
N GLU A 84 -21.16 2.88 -8.33
CA GLU A 84 -19.88 2.24 -7.96
C GLU A 84 -19.84 0.79 -8.44
N LEU A 85 -20.92 0.06 -8.25
CA LEU A 85 -21.07 -1.32 -8.74
C LEU A 85 -21.06 -1.39 -10.28
N VAL A 86 -21.74 -0.46 -10.95
CA VAL A 86 -21.71 -0.34 -12.42
C VAL A 86 -20.29 -0.07 -12.92
N TRP A 87 -19.54 0.79 -12.23
CA TRP A 87 -18.14 1.05 -12.56
C TRP A 87 -17.26 -0.19 -12.38
N LEU A 88 -17.39 -0.90 -11.25
CA LEU A 88 -16.62 -2.13 -10.99
C LEU A 88 -16.91 -3.22 -12.04
N ALA A 89 -18.18 -3.41 -12.40
CA ALA A 89 -18.59 -4.43 -13.35
C ALA A 89 -18.20 -4.09 -14.80
N GLY A 90 -18.31 -2.81 -15.17
CA GLY A 90 -18.22 -2.36 -16.56
C GLY A 90 -16.89 -1.76 -16.98
N ASN A 91 -16.07 -1.32 -16.03
CA ASN A 91 -14.80 -0.67 -16.34
C ASN A 91 -13.74 -1.66 -16.84
N THR A 92 -12.75 -1.11 -17.52
CA THR A 92 -11.57 -1.84 -17.96
C THR A 92 -10.47 -1.62 -16.92
N PHE A 93 -9.98 -2.69 -16.31
CA PHE A 93 -8.85 -2.66 -15.37
C PHE A 93 -7.69 -3.46 -15.95
N TYR A 94 -6.49 -2.87 -16.00
CA TYR A 94 -5.31 -3.49 -16.61
C TYR A 94 -5.56 -4.01 -18.04
N GLY A 95 -6.33 -3.25 -18.82
CA GLY A 95 -6.72 -3.61 -20.18
C GLY A 95 -7.77 -4.73 -20.28
N ARG A 96 -8.42 -5.13 -19.18
CA ARG A 96 -9.42 -6.23 -19.14
C ARG A 96 -10.74 -5.76 -18.56
N ARG A 97 -11.84 -6.17 -19.19
CA ARG A 97 -13.20 -6.02 -18.66
C ARG A 97 -13.60 -7.27 -17.89
N GLY A 98 -14.55 -7.10 -16.96
CA GLY A 98 -15.18 -8.22 -16.26
C GLY A 98 -14.18 -8.98 -15.35
N ILE A 99 -13.30 -8.28 -14.68
CA ILE A 99 -12.39 -8.90 -13.69
C ILE A 99 -13.13 -9.28 -12.40
N PHE A 100 -14.28 -8.66 -12.16
CA PHE A 100 -15.19 -9.01 -11.07
C PHE A 100 -16.31 -9.90 -11.61
N GLU A 101 -16.51 -11.05 -10.94
CA GLU A 101 -17.52 -12.03 -11.32
C GLU A 101 -18.94 -11.48 -11.06
N PRO A 102 -19.94 -11.76 -11.91
CA PRO A 102 -21.30 -11.26 -11.71
C PRO A 102 -21.89 -11.63 -10.35
N GLU A 103 -21.66 -12.85 -9.90
CA GLU A 103 -22.14 -13.37 -8.61
C GLU A 103 -21.48 -12.63 -7.43
N PHE A 104 -20.21 -12.26 -7.57
CA PHE A 104 -19.54 -11.42 -6.58
C PHE A 104 -20.13 -10.00 -6.56
N MET A 105 -20.47 -9.44 -7.72
CA MET A 105 -21.10 -8.12 -7.80
C MET A 105 -22.49 -8.11 -7.14
N GLU A 106 -23.27 -9.18 -7.34
CA GLU A 106 -24.56 -9.38 -6.68
C GLU A 106 -24.41 -9.48 -5.15
N TRP A 107 -23.43 -10.26 -4.72
CA TRP A 107 -23.09 -10.39 -3.30
C TRP A 107 -22.66 -9.04 -2.68
N LEU A 108 -21.86 -8.22 -3.38
CA LEU A 108 -21.48 -6.88 -2.92
C LEU A 108 -22.69 -5.96 -2.71
N GLU A 109 -23.68 -6.03 -3.60
CA GLU A 109 -24.87 -5.20 -3.54
C GLU A 109 -25.77 -5.61 -2.36
N HIS A 110 -26.04 -6.89 -2.22
CA HIS A 110 -27.11 -7.38 -1.34
C HIS A 110 -26.62 -7.87 0.02
N GLU A 111 -25.46 -8.52 0.08
CA GLU A 111 -25.02 -9.23 1.27
C GLU A 111 -23.83 -8.58 2.00
N PHE A 112 -22.86 -8.02 1.26
CA PHE A 112 -21.66 -7.47 1.87
C PHE A 112 -21.95 -6.44 2.96
N ARG A 113 -21.33 -6.66 4.12
CA ARG A 113 -21.41 -5.77 5.29
C ARG A 113 -20.03 -5.76 5.97
N LEU A 114 -19.69 -4.62 6.56
CA LEU A 114 -18.53 -4.54 7.44
C LEU A 114 -18.85 -5.15 8.81
N SER A 115 -17.89 -5.88 9.37
CA SER A 115 -18.00 -6.44 10.73
C SER A 115 -18.13 -5.35 11.79
N ASP A 116 -18.47 -5.76 13.01
CA ASP A 116 -18.39 -4.91 14.19
C ASP A 116 -16.94 -4.61 14.57
N TYR A 117 -16.75 -3.65 15.46
CA TYR A 117 -15.46 -3.29 16.00
C TYR A 117 -15.48 -3.22 17.52
N GLN A 118 -14.32 -3.43 18.14
CA GLN A 118 -14.09 -3.17 19.54
C GLN A 118 -13.10 -2.03 19.68
N LEU A 119 -13.49 -1.00 20.45
CA LEU A 119 -12.66 0.18 20.69
C LEU A 119 -12.46 0.36 22.19
N ARG A 120 -11.21 0.40 22.62
CA ARG A 120 -10.81 0.69 24.01
C ARG A 120 -9.68 1.70 24.00
N VAL A 121 -9.63 2.54 25.00
CA VAL A 121 -8.51 3.46 25.24
C VAL A 121 -7.84 3.04 26.53
N ARG A 122 -6.53 2.86 26.48
CA ARG A 122 -5.70 2.57 27.64
C ARG A 122 -4.37 3.28 27.51
N ASP A 123 -3.94 3.98 28.57
CA ASP A 123 -2.65 4.68 28.65
C ASP A 123 -2.37 5.63 27.45
N GLY A 124 -3.43 6.32 26.96
CA GLY A 124 -3.36 7.21 25.80
C GLY A 124 -3.26 6.49 24.45
N GLN A 125 -3.28 5.15 24.43
CA GLN A 125 -3.27 4.34 23.22
C GLN A 125 -4.67 3.86 22.85
N ILE A 126 -4.92 3.76 21.53
CA ILE A 126 -6.14 3.23 20.96
C ILE A 126 -5.95 1.75 20.67
N HIS A 127 -6.77 0.93 21.31
CA HIS A 127 -6.92 -0.49 21.00
C HIS A 127 -8.19 -0.66 20.18
N LEU A 128 -8.02 -0.96 18.90
CA LEU A 128 -9.09 -1.13 17.93
C LEU A 128 -8.93 -2.48 17.26
N SER A 129 -9.98 -3.31 17.31
CA SER A 129 -10.02 -4.59 16.64
C SER A 129 -11.35 -4.83 15.93
N PHE A 130 -11.31 -5.70 14.92
CA PHE A 130 -12.42 -6.06 14.06
C PHE A 130 -12.45 -7.58 13.93
N GLU A 131 -13.59 -8.20 14.28
CA GLU A 131 -13.77 -9.64 14.24
C GLU A 131 -14.98 -10.00 13.38
N GLY A 132 -14.85 -11.05 12.56
CA GLY A 132 -15.92 -11.52 11.69
C GLY A 132 -15.42 -12.51 10.67
N THR A 133 -16.19 -12.76 9.61
CA THR A 133 -15.66 -13.45 8.43
C THR A 133 -14.58 -12.60 7.79
N TRP A 134 -13.65 -13.24 7.10
CA TRP A 134 -12.55 -12.52 6.47
C TRP A 134 -13.04 -11.45 5.47
N ALA A 135 -14.10 -11.76 4.73
CA ALA A 135 -14.71 -10.81 3.81
C ALA A 135 -15.28 -9.55 4.51
N GLU A 136 -15.90 -9.71 5.68
CA GLU A 136 -16.47 -8.59 6.45
C GLU A 136 -15.40 -7.70 7.11
N THR A 137 -14.19 -8.25 7.36
CA THR A 137 -13.14 -7.57 8.14
C THR A 137 -12.02 -6.97 7.29
N THR A 138 -11.71 -7.55 6.12
CA THR A 138 -10.53 -7.17 5.33
C THR A 138 -10.47 -5.68 4.97
N MET A 139 -11.61 -5.05 4.71
CA MET A 139 -11.68 -3.64 4.31
C MET A 139 -11.35 -2.67 5.45
N TRP A 140 -11.50 -3.09 6.71
CA TRP A 140 -11.24 -2.25 7.87
C TRP A 140 -9.80 -1.77 7.96
N GLU A 141 -8.83 -2.53 7.44
CA GLU A 141 -7.41 -2.09 7.42
C GLU A 141 -7.28 -0.66 6.89
N LEU A 142 -7.86 -0.38 5.73
CA LEU A 142 -7.72 0.90 5.05
C LEU A 142 -8.57 1.98 5.70
N TYR A 143 -9.81 1.67 6.01
CA TYR A 143 -10.75 2.63 6.60
C TYR A 143 -10.28 3.09 7.98
N ALA A 144 -9.89 2.16 8.86
CA ALA A 144 -9.44 2.51 10.19
C ALA A 144 -8.19 3.39 10.17
N LEU A 145 -7.21 3.05 9.33
CA LEU A 145 -5.98 3.83 9.21
C LEU A 145 -6.23 5.23 8.65
N ALA A 146 -7.01 5.35 7.56
CA ALA A 146 -7.34 6.64 6.98
C ALA A 146 -8.14 7.54 7.95
N ILE A 147 -9.06 6.93 8.73
CA ILE A 147 -9.84 7.67 9.75
C ILE A 147 -8.91 8.21 10.83
N LEU A 148 -8.03 7.37 11.39
CA LEU A 148 -7.14 7.78 12.48
C LEU A 148 -6.16 8.87 12.04
N ASP A 149 -5.53 8.70 10.87
CA ASP A 149 -4.59 9.69 10.34
C ASP A 149 -5.27 11.03 10.03
N GLU A 150 -6.46 11.00 9.41
CA GLU A 150 -7.18 12.23 9.10
C GLU A 150 -7.74 12.91 10.36
N LEU A 151 -8.22 12.17 11.36
CA LEU A 151 -8.66 12.75 12.63
C LEU A 151 -7.49 13.40 13.40
N LYS A 152 -6.32 12.77 13.40
CA LYS A 152 -5.09 13.38 13.93
C LYS A 152 -4.77 14.68 13.21
N THR A 153 -4.80 14.67 11.90
CA THR A 153 -4.59 15.87 11.07
C THR A 153 -5.58 16.97 11.41
N ARG A 154 -6.87 16.65 11.46
CA ARG A 154 -7.94 17.62 11.80
C ARG A 154 -7.75 18.23 13.19
N ALA A 155 -7.33 17.42 14.17
CA ALA A 155 -7.03 17.91 15.51
C ALA A 155 -5.91 18.98 15.49
N HIS A 156 -4.84 18.73 14.75
CA HIS A 156 -3.73 19.71 14.63
C HIS A 156 -4.10 20.92 13.78
N LEU A 157 -4.89 20.77 12.72
CA LEU A 157 -5.37 21.91 11.92
C LEU A 157 -6.17 22.91 12.76
N LYS A 158 -7.00 22.41 13.70
CA LYS A 158 -7.79 23.26 14.62
C LYS A 158 -6.93 24.14 15.55
N THR A 159 -5.64 23.83 15.71
CA THR A 159 -4.72 24.65 16.53
C THR A 159 -4.07 25.80 15.77
N LEU A 160 -4.24 25.85 14.45
CA LEU A 160 -3.65 26.89 13.60
C LEU A 160 -4.64 28.04 13.36
N SER A 161 -4.11 29.27 13.24
CA SER A 161 -4.86 30.41 12.70
C SER A 161 -5.07 30.22 11.19
N GLU A 162 -5.98 31.02 10.59
CA GLU A 162 -6.16 31.05 9.13
C GLU A 162 -4.84 31.29 8.39
N PHE A 163 -4.06 32.26 8.83
CA PHE A 163 -2.73 32.53 8.28
C PHE A 163 -1.76 31.38 8.47
N GLY A 164 -1.86 30.65 9.60
CA GLY A 164 -1.09 29.45 9.83
C GLY A 164 -1.45 28.32 8.86
N LEU A 165 -2.74 28.16 8.54
CA LEU A 165 -3.21 27.22 7.52
C LEU A 165 -2.69 27.57 6.13
N ASP A 166 -2.70 28.87 5.75
CA ASP A 166 -2.14 29.33 4.47
C ASP A 166 -0.66 28.94 4.34
N ILE A 167 0.13 29.19 5.37
CA ILE A 167 1.56 28.84 5.37
C ILE A 167 1.75 27.32 5.28
N LEU A 168 1.01 26.54 6.08
CA LEU A 168 1.08 25.08 6.08
C LEU A 168 0.87 24.52 4.67
N TYR A 169 -0.23 24.88 4.03
CA TYR A 169 -0.58 24.37 2.70
C TYR A 169 0.27 24.97 1.59
N ALA A 170 0.75 26.22 1.71
CA ALA A 170 1.70 26.78 0.76
C ALA A 170 3.01 25.99 0.74
N ARG A 171 3.56 25.68 1.92
CA ARG A 171 4.78 24.86 2.05
C ARG A 171 4.56 23.44 1.50
N ALA A 172 3.45 22.79 1.84
CA ALA A 172 3.12 21.44 1.36
C ALA A 172 2.94 21.40 -0.17
N LYS A 173 2.25 22.39 -0.75
CA LYS A 173 2.11 22.55 -2.21
C LYS A 173 3.47 22.74 -2.88
N THR A 174 4.33 23.60 -2.34
CA THR A 174 5.69 23.81 -2.86
C THR A 174 6.49 22.52 -2.89
N LYS A 175 6.44 21.70 -1.81
CA LYS A 175 7.09 20.40 -1.79
C LYS A 175 6.54 19.46 -2.88
N LEU A 176 5.22 19.38 -3.02
CA LEU A 176 4.60 18.54 -4.05
C LEU A 176 5.02 18.96 -5.45
N TRP A 177 4.99 20.26 -5.75
CA TRP A 177 5.38 20.77 -7.06
C TRP A 177 6.86 20.55 -7.36
N ASN A 178 7.74 20.70 -6.39
CA ASN A 178 9.16 20.36 -6.54
C ASN A 178 9.37 18.88 -6.86
N LYS A 179 8.58 17.98 -6.26
CA LYS A 179 8.60 16.54 -6.59
C LYS A 179 8.15 16.27 -8.01
N ILE A 180 7.05 16.90 -8.44
CA ILE A 180 6.50 16.80 -9.80
C ILE A 180 7.52 17.29 -10.83
N GLU A 181 8.13 18.47 -10.61
CA GLU A 181 9.14 19.02 -11.52
C GLU A 181 10.35 18.08 -11.68
N ARG A 182 10.81 17.49 -10.60
CA ARG A 182 11.93 16.55 -10.64
C ARG A 182 11.60 15.26 -11.38
N LEU A 183 10.36 14.79 -11.32
CA LEU A 183 9.90 13.58 -12.01
C LEU A 183 9.53 13.84 -13.48
N ARG A 184 9.18 15.10 -13.82
CA ARG A 184 8.82 15.47 -15.17
C ARG A 184 9.97 15.23 -16.14
N GLY A 185 9.67 14.54 -17.23
CA GLY A 185 10.67 14.26 -18.26
C GLY A 185 11.64 13.11 -17.92
N VAL A 186 11.48 12.42 -16.80
CA VAL A 186 12.24 11.21 -16.47
C VAL A 186 11.82 10.09 -17.42
N PRO A 187 12.70 9.64 -18.35
CA PRO A 187 12.33 8.64 -19.35
C PRO A 187 11.99 7.29 -18.72
N GLY A 188 10.89 6.67 -19.19
CA GLY A 188 10.47 5.37 -18.71
C GLY A 188 9.96 5.33 -17.26
N LEU A 189 9.70 6.50 -16.68
CA LEU A 189 9.13 6.60 -15.34
C LEU A 189 7.74 5.97 -15.31
N SER A 190 7.50 5.18 -14.26
CA SER A 190 6.18 4.62 -13.93
C SER A 190 5.95 4.79 -12.44
N VAL A 191 4.97 5.63 -12.06
CA VAL A 191 4.64 5.93 -10.67
C VAL A 191 3.13 5.94 -10.46
N ALA A 192 2.69 5.35 -9.34
CA ALA A 192 1.30 5.35 -8.91
C ALA A 192 1.18 5.88 -7.49
N ASP A 193 0.02 6.49 -7.16
CA ASP A 193 -0.34 6.83 -5.80
C ASP A 193 -0.75 5.55 -5.02
N PHE A 194 -0.14 5.35 -3.84
CA PHE A 194 -0.45 4.31 -2.84
C PHE A 194 -0.59 4.91 -1.44
N GLY A 195 -1.06 6.14 -1.34
CA GLY A 195 -1.04 6.92 -0.10
C GLY A 195 -2.33 6.90 0.72
N THR A 196 -3.37 6.14 0.34
CA THR A 196 -4.71 6.19 0.96
C THR A 196 -4.70 6.03 2.47
N ARG A 197 -4.05 4.99 3.00
CA ARG A 197 -4.11 4.60 4.42
C ARG A 197 -3.40 5.56 5.38
N ARG A 198 -2.50 6.41 4.88
CA ARG A 198 -1.71 7.37 5.69
C ARG A 198 -1.78 8.78 5.11
N ARG A 199 -2.82 9.09 4.36
CA ARG A 199 -3.00 10.42 3.76
C ARG A 199 -3.20 11.49 4.83
N HIS A 200 -2.74 12.69 4.53
CA HIS A 200 -3.02 13.87 5.35
C HIS A 200 -4.54 14.11 5.49
N SER A 201 -5.26 14.06 4.39
CA SER A 201 -6.72 14.06 4.31
C SER A 201 -7.19 13.52 2.96
N PHE A 202 -8.48 13.18 2.84
CA PHE A 202 -9.07 12.80 1.55
C PHE A 202 -8.89 13.89 0.50
N LEU A 203 -9.20 15.14 0.82
CA LEU A 203 -9.12 16.27 -0.13
C LEU A 203 -7.66 16.55 -0.54
N TRP A 204 -6.71 16.37 0.36
CA TRP A 204 -5.31 16.53 0.03
C TRP A 204 -4.82 15.40 -0.91
N GLN A 205 -5.18 14.15 -0.66
CA GLN A 205 -4.86 13.04 -1.58
C GLN A 205 -5.49 13.29 -2.95
N GLU A 206 -6.74 13.73 -3.02
CA GLU A 206 -7.40 14.09 -4.28
C GLU A 206 -6.62 15.18 -5.03
N TYR A 207 -6.19 16.24 -4.34
CA TYR A 207 -5.37 17.29 -4.92
C TYR A 207 -4.06 16.75 -5.49
N VAL A 208 -3.36 15.91 -4.72
CA VAL A 208 -2.10 15.28 -5.13
C VAL A 208 -2.29 14.43 -6.38
N VAL A 209 -3.28 13.53 -6.39
CA VAL A 209 -3.58 12.62 -7.51
C VAL A 209 -3.87 13.41 -8.80
N VAL A 210 -4.70 14.44 -8.72
CA VAL A 210 -5.02 15.30 -9.87
C VAL A 210 -3.80 16.07 -10.35
N ALA A 211 -2.98 16.61 -9.44
CA ALA A 211 -1.75 17.31 -9.80
C ALA A 211 -0.73 16.39 -10.50
N MET A 212 -0.58 15.16 -9.99
CA MET A 212 0.30 14.15 -10.61
C MET A 212 -0.20 13.76 -12.01
N ALA A 213 -1.48 13.45 -12.17
CA ALA A 213 -2.08 13.07 -13.46
C ALA A 213 -1.94 14.18 -14.50
N ALA A 214 -2.20 15.43 -14.11
CA ALA A 214 -2.13 16.58 -15.03
C ALA A 214 -0.69 16.91 -15.49
N ASN A 215 0.33 16.58 -14.70
CA ASN A 215 1.69 17.05 -14.96
C ASN A 215 2.69 15.96 -15.36
N LEU A 216 2.44 14.69 -15.05
CA LEU A 216 3.32 13.59 -15.43
C LEU A 216 2.78 12.76 -16.61
N GLY A 217 1.54 13.00 -17.03
CA GLY A 217 0.92 12.28 -18.16
C GLY A 217 1.04 10.77 -17.99
N GLY A 218 1.47 10.06 -19.03
CA GLY A 218 1.61 8.60 -19.02
C GLY A 218 2.64 8.03 -18.03
N SER A 219 3.47 8.88 -17.40
CA SER A 219 4.35 8.44 -16.30
C SER A 219 3.62 8.26 -14.98
N PHE A 220 2.50 8.94 -14.76
CA PHE A 220 1.60 8.68 -13.65
C PHE A 220 0.56 7.66 -14.10
N ILE A 221 0.73 6.40 -13.68
CA ILE A 221 -0.06 5.28 -14.17
C ILE A 221 -1.40 5.09 -13.45
N GLY A 222 -1.69 5.90 -12.43
CA GLY A 222 -2.96 5.86 -11.70
C GLY A 222 -2.83 5.94 -10.19
N THR A 223 -3.90 5.65 -9.49
CA THR A 223 -4.00 5.67 -8.03
C THR A 223 -4.49 4.33 -7.48
N SER A 224 -4.01 3.94 -6.31
CA SER A 224 -4.57 2.78 -5.60
C SER A 224 -5.97 3.06 -5.04
N ASN A 225 -6.32 4.33 -4.81
CA ASN A 225 -7.63 4.69 -4.28
C ASN A 225 -8.72 4.50 -5.34
N ALA A 226 -9.55 3.46 -5.19
CA ALA A 226 -10.58 3.11 -6.17
C ALA A 226 -11.63 4.22 -6.35
N PHE A 227 -11.94 4.98 -5.29
CA PHE A 227 -12.88 6.10 -5.41
C PHE A 227 -12.31 7.25 -6.24
N LEU A 228 -11.03 7.59 -6.05
CA LEU A 228 -10.36 8.64 -6.84
C LEU A 228 -10.15 8.18 -8.28
N ALA A 229 -9.82 6.90 -8.50
CA ALA A 229 -9.75 6.34 -9.85
C ALA A 229 -11.09 6.47 -10.58
N HIS A 230 -12.20 6.04 -9.94
CA HIS A 230 -13.54 6.21 -10.47
C HIS A 230 -13.92 7.67 -10.74
N LYS A 231 -13.61 8.56 -9.78
CA LYS A 231 -14.01 9.97 -9.85
C LYS A 231 -13.30 10.76 -10.93
N HIS A 232 -12.05 10.42 -11.23
CA HIS A 232 -11.16 11.17 -12.13
C HIS A 232 -10.80 10.41 -13.40
N ASP A 233 -11.47 9.29 -13.68
CA ASP A 233 -11.24 8.44 -14.86
C ASP A 233 -9.75 8.04 -15.00
N LEU A 234 -9.19 7.54 -13.88
CA LEU A 234 -7.82 7.06 -13.79
C LEU A 234 -7.79 5.53 -13.66
N GLU A 235 -6.66 4.93 -14.01
CA GLU A 235 -6.45 3.49 -13.74
C GLU A 235 -6.41 3.25 -12.22
N ALA A 236 -7.19 2.27 -11.76
CA ALA A 236 -7.15 1.79 -10.38
C ALA A 236 -6.01 0.78 -10.22
N ILE A 237 -4.99 1.12 -9.44
CA ILE A 237 -3.75 0.35 -9.31
C ILE A 237 -3.75 -0.50 -8.05
N GLY A 238 -3.37 -1.76 -8.17
CA GLY A 238 -3.19 -2.68 -7.04
C GLY A 238 -3.37 -4.13 -7.44
N THR A 239 -2.77 -5.04 -6.69
CA THR A 239 -2.89 -6.49 -6.89
C THR A 239 -3.32 -7.20 -5.61
N ASN A 240 -2.38 -7.50 -4.71
CA ASN A 240 -2.61 -8.22 -3.47
C ASN A 240 -1.80 -7.62 -2.30
N ALA A 241 -1.94 -8.19 -1.10
CA ALA A 241 -1.23 -7.77 0.10
C ALA A 241 -0.81 -8.96 0.97
N HIS A 242 0.10 -8.71 1.93
CA HIS A 242 0.62 -9.71 2.90
C HIS A 242 -0.46 -10.44 3.69
N GLU A 243 -1.64 -9.88 3.80
CA GLU A 243 -2.80 -10.47 4.47
C GLU A 243 -3.12 -11.87 3.94
N ILE A 244 -3.12 -12.07 2.60
CA ILE A 244 -3.44 -13.37 2.02
C ILE A 244 -2.43 -14.46 2.46
N PRO A 245 -1.12 -14.30 2.26
CA PRO A 245 -0.18 -15.30 2.74
C PRO A 245 -0.17 -15.46 4.26
N MET A 246 -0.43 -14.41 5.05
CA MET A 246 -0.55 -14.51 6.51
C MET A 246 -1.73 -15.40 6.92
N VAL A 247 -2.91 -15.21 6.30
CA VAL A 247 -4.08 -16.05 6.57
C VAL A 247 -3.85 -17.49 6.12
N MET A 248 -3.33 -17.67 4.91
CA MET A 248 -3.03 -19.02 4.39
C MET A 248 -2.04 -19.78 5.27
N ALA A 249 -1.03 -19.09 5.78
CA ALA A 249 -0.05 -19.69 6.70
C ALA A 249 -0.67 -20.08 8.04
N ALA A 250 -1.54 -19.25 8.61
CA ALA A 250 -2.23 -19.54 9.87
C ALA A 250 -3.22 -20.72 9.76
N LEU A 251 -3.81 -20.93 8.56
CA LEU A 251 -4.68 -22.08 8.27
C LEU A 251 -3.91 -23.40 8.09
N ALA A 252 -2.59 -23.35 7.90
CA ALA A 252 -1.79 -24.55 7.66
C ALA A 252 -1.86 -25.52 8.86
N PRO A 253 -2.10 -26.83 8.60
CA PRO A 253 -2.22 -27.83 9.67
C PRO A 253 -0.87 -28.23 10.29
N ASP A 254 0.22 -28.14 9.52
CA ASP A 254 1.57 -28.54 9.92
C ASP A 254 2.64 -27.65 9.27
N ASP A 255 3.91 -27.89 9.61
CA ASP A 255 5.04 -27.09 9.13
C ASP A 255 5.34 -27.28 7.62
N ALA A 256 4.99 -28.44 7.04
CA ALA A 256 5.14 -28.68 5.60
C ALA A 256 4.12 -27.86 4.80
N ALA A 257 2.86 -27.90 5.24
CA ALA A 257 1.79 -27.09 4.67
C ALA A 257 2.05 -25.58 4.90
N LEU A 258 2.61 -25.22 6.05
CA LEU A 258 3.03 -23.85 6.34
C LEU A 258 4.09 -23.39 5.33
N LYS A 259 5.13 -24.18 5.08
CA LYS A 259 6.16 -23.87 4.07
C LYS A 259 5.58 -23.70 2.66
N ALA A 260 4.63 -24.55 2.29
CA ALA A 260 3.98 -24.55 0.97
C ALA A 260 2.96 -23.42 0.82
N SER A 261 2.43 -22.85 1.90
CA SER A 261 1.30 -21.91 1.90
C SER A 261 1.55 -20.68 1.01
N GLN A 262 2.78 -20.18 0.95
CA GLN A 262 3.17 -19.02 0.15
C GLN A 262 2.97 -19.25 -1.36
N TYR A 263 3.17 -20.48 -1.86
CA TYR A 263 2.94 -20.84 -3.26
C TYR A 263 1.48 -21.20 -3.51
N ARG A 264 0.81 -21.79 -2.52
CA ARG A 264 -0.64 -22.04 -2.60
C ARG A 264 -1.44 -20.77 -2.78
N VAL A 265 -1.00 -19.66 -2.20
CA VAL A 265 -1.55 -18.32 -2.48
C VAL A 265 -1.51 -18.00 -3.97
N LEU A 266 -0.35 -18.23 -4.61
CA LEU A 266 -0.19 -17.93 -6.03
C LEU A 266 -1.05 -18.83 -6.92
N GLU A 267 -1.16 -20.11 -6.58
CA GLU A 267 -2.02 -21.08 -7.30
C GLU A 267 -3.49 -20.63 -7.28
N LEU A 268 -4.02 -20.27 -6.12
CA LEU A 268 -5.41 -19.82 -5.98
C LEU A 268 -5.62 -18.45 -6.65
N TRP A 269 -4.64 -17.54 -6.52
CA TRP A 269 -4.72 -16.22 -7.14
C TRP A 269 -4.81 -16.31 -8.66
N GLN A 270 -3.99 -17.13 -9.30
CA GLN A 270 -4.01 -17.29 -10.76
C GLN A 270 -5.24 -18.03 -11.30
N GLN A 271 -6.01 -18.73 -10.44
CA GLN A 271 -7.32 -19.26 -10.81
C GLN A 271 -8.39 -18.17 -10.91
N THR A 272 -8.19 -17.07 -10.18
CA THR A 272 -9.14 -15.94 -10.17
C THR A 272 -8.67 -14.82 -11.12
N TYR A 273 -7.37 -14.54 -11.15
CA TYR A 273 -6.79 -13.41 -11.88
C TYR A 273 -5.67 -13.82 -12.83
N SER A 274 -5.48 -13.04 -13.89
CA SER A 274 -4.47 -13.31 -14.93
C SER A 274 -3.77 -12.03 -15.39
N GLY A 275 -2.76 -12.16 -16.24
CA GLY A 275 -2.04 -11.03 -16.85
C GLY A 275 -1.32 -10.16 -15.80
N ALA A 276 -1.51 -8.85 -15.90
CA ALA A 276 -0.83 -7.86 -15.05
C ALA A 276 -1.18 -7.99 -13.55
N LEU A 277 -2.27 -8.68 -13.19
CA LEU A 277 -2.64 -8.94 -11.80
C LEU A 277 -1.81 -10.06 -11.15
N LYS A 278 -1.00 -10.79 -11.91
CA LYS A 278 -0.08 -11.81 -11.38
C LYS A 278 1.24 -11.18 -10.93
N VAL A 279 1.19 -10.41 -9.85
CA VAL A 279 2.38 -9.85 -9.17
C VAL A 279 2.54 -10.55 -7.83
N MET A 280 3.67 -11.22 -7.65
CA MET A 280 3.97 -11.91 -6.39
C MET A 280 4.45 -10.92 -5.32
N LEU A 281 4.23 -11.27 -4.05
CA LEU A 281 4.65 -10.53 -2.87
C LEU A 281 5.48 -11.47 -1.99
N PRO A 282 6.77 -11.66 -2.31
CA PRO A 282 7.59 -12.71 -1.71
C PRO A 282 8.00 -12.44 -0.26
N ASP A 283 8.03 -11.18 0.14
CA ASP A 283 8.61 -10.72 1.41
C ASP A 283 7.72 -10.92 2.65
N THR A 284 6.60 -11.66 2.54
CA THR A 284 5.81 -11.98 3.74
C THR A 284 6.59 -12.84 4.72
N PHE A 285 7.33 -13.81 4.22
CA PHE A 285 8.18 -14.73 5.03
C PHE A 285 9.65 -14.69 4.62
N GLY A 286 10.05 -13.76 3.76
CA GLY A 286 11.40 -13.54 3.28
C GLY A 286 11.56 -13.80 1.78
N THR A 287 12.04 -12.80 1.06
CA THR A 287 12.19 -12.85 -0.42
C THR A 287 13.17 -13.93 -0.86
N THR A 288 14.36 -13.99 -0.25
CA THR A 288 15.42 -14.94 -0.65
C THR A 288 14.95 -16.39 -0.58
N GLN A 289 14.34 -16.78 0.55
CA GLN A 289 13.82 -18.13 0.73
C GLN A 289 12.63 -18.45 -0.21
N PHE A 290 11.78 -17.43 -0.47
CA PHE A 290 10.67 -17.57 -1.40
C PHE A 290 11.18 -17.87 -2.81
N LEU A 291 12.11 -17.09 -3.33
CA LEU A 291 12.67 -17.28 -4.67
C LEU A 291 13.43 -18.62 -4.78
N ALA A 292 14.21 -18.97 -3.76
CA ALA A 292 14.96 -20.23 -3.73
C ALA A 292 14.07 -21.48 -3.81
N GLY A 293 12.91 -21.46 -3.14
CA GLY A 293 11.97 -22.58 -3.10
C GLY A 293 10.83 -22.49 -4.13
N ALA A 294 10.77 -21.43 -4.93
CA ALA A 294 9.66 -21.22 -5.86
C ALA A 294 9.66 -22.27 -7.00
N PRO A 295 8.50 -22.90 -7.28
CA PRO A 295 8.32 -23.76 -8.44
C PRO A 295 8.56 -22.99 -9.75
N ASP A 296 8.98 -23.67 -10.81
CA ASP A 296 9.32 -23.04 -12.09
C ASP A 296 8.16 -22.25 -12.72
N TRP A 297 6.92 -22.68 -12.54
CA TRP A 297 5.77 -21.97 -13.08
C TRP A 297 5.59 -20.54 -12.48
N VAL A 298 6.20 -20.24 -11.32
CA VAL A 298 6.20 -18.91 -10.73
C VAL A 298 6.94 -17.91 -11.63
N THR A 299 7.89 -18.38 -12.43
CA THR A 299 8.60 -17.53 -13.40
C THR A 299 7.69 -16.94 -14.47
N ASP A 300 6.50 -17.52 -14.70
CA ASP A 300 5.51 -17.01 -15.65
C ASP A 300 4.68 -15.84 -15.09
N TRP A 301 4.84 -15.51 -13.81
CA TRP A 301 4.23 -14.34 -13.21
C TRP A 301 4.81 -13.05 -13.77
N THR A 302 3.98 -12.00 -13.83
CA THR A 302 4.32 -10.73 -14.46
C THR A 302 5.45 -10.00 -13.74
N GLY A 303 5.53 -10.14 -12.41
CA GLY A 303 6.55 -9.46 -11.64
C GLY A 303 6.44 -9.71 -10.14
N GLN A 304 7.24 -8.95 -9.39
CA GLN A 304 7.20 -8.95 -7.92
C GLN A 304 7.05 -7.54 -7.36
N ARG A 305 6.48 -7.45 -6.15
CA ARG A 305 6.48 -6.24 -5.33
C ARG A 305 7.47 -6.39 -4.18
N VAL A 306 8.22 -5.34 -3.92
CA VAL A 306 9.16 -5.23 -2.80
C VAL A 306 8.61 -4.23 -1.79
N ASP A 307 8.42 -4.67 -0.53
CA ASP A 307 7.78 -3.90 0.54
C ASP A 307 8.62 -3.85 1.84
N SER A 308 9.74 -4.54 1.90
CA SER A 308 10.56 -4.56 3.12
C SER A 308 12.05 -4.82 2.92
N LYS A 309 12.48 -5.26 1.74
CA LYS A 309 13.88 -5.43 1.36
C LYS A 309 14.35 -4.21 0.59
N ASP A 310 15.66 -3.95 0.64
CA ASP A 310 16.26 -2.95 -0.25
C ASP A 310 15.90 -3.23 -1.71
N PRO A 311 15.24 -2.29 -2.42
CA PRO A 311 14.69 -2.56 -3.74
C PRO A 311 15.76 -2.81 -4.82
N TYR A 312 16.99 -2.31 -4.66
CA TYR A 312 18.10 -2.62 -5.57
C TYR A 312 18.54 -4.06 -5.39
N VAL A 313 18.76 -4.49 -4.15
CA VAL A 313 19.13 -5.86 -3.80
C VAL A 313 18.04 -6.85 -4.23
N ALA A 314 16.79 -6.55 -3.94
CA ALA A 314 15.65 -7.40 -4.31
C ALA A 314 15.47 -7.52 -5.83
N GLY A 315 15.72 -6.44 -6.57
CA GLY A 315 15.65 -6.45 -8.03
C GLY A 315 16.79 -7.24 -8.67
N ASP A 316 18.03 -7.09 -8.20
CA ASP A 316 19.17 -7.86 -8.68
C ASP A 316 19.03 -9.36 -8.36
N GLU A 317 18.53 -9.71 -7.16
CA GLU A 317 18.21 -11.09 -6.78
C GLU A 317 17.11 -11.67 -7.68
N TYR A 318 16.09 -10.89 -8.01
CA TYR A 318 15.03 -11.32 -8.92
C TYR A 318 15.54 -11.57 -10.34
N ILE A 319 16.41 -10.69 -10.86
CA ILE A 319 17.07 -10.86 -12.16
C ILE A 319 17.87 -12.18 -12.17
N ALA A 320 18.76 -12.36 -11.18
CA ALA A 320 19.58 -13.57 -11.08
C ALA A 320 18.73 -14.85 -10.96
N TRP A 321 17.62 -14.81 -10.23
CA TRP A 321 16.70 -15.93 -10.09
C TRP A 321 16.02 -16.28 -11.42
N LEU A 322 15.61 -15.30 -12.22
CA LEU A 322 15.00 -15.50 -13.55
C LEU A 322 16.02 -16.05 -14.54
N GLU A 323 17.20 -15.45 -14.61
CA GLU A 323 18.29 -15.88 -15.53
C GLU A 323 18.75 -17.32 -15.25
N ALA A 324 18.87 -17.70 -13.96
CA ALA A 324 19.20 -19.07 -13.56
C ALA A 324 18.14 -20.11 -14.01
N ARG A 325 16.93 -19.67 -14.35
CA ARG A 325 15.82 -20.48 -14.88
C ARG A 325 15.59 -20.25 -16.37
N GLY A 326 16.53 -19.61 -17.08
CA GLY A 326 16.47 -19.35 -18.52
C GLY A 326 15.36 -18.39 -18.94
N ARG A 327 14.94 -17.47 -18.03
CA ARG A 327 13.91 -16.47 -18.31
C ARG A 327 14.54 -15.09 -18.52
N ASP A 328 14.06 -14.35 -19.53
CA ASP A 328 14.49 -12.96 -19.75
C ASP A 328 13.83 -12.02 -18.71
N PRO A 329 14.61 -11.32 -17.88
CA PRO A 329 14.04 -10.40 -16.89
C PRO A 329 13.52 -9.09 -17.49
N LYS A 330 13.88 -8.73 -18.73
CA LYS A 330 13.56 -7.43 -19.35
C LYS A 330 12.06 -7.12 -19.40
N GLU A 331 11.22 -8.13 -19.54
CA GLU A 331 9.77 -7.99 -19.59
C GLU A 331 9.09 -8.13 -18.23
N LYS A 332 9.86 -8.46 -17.19
CA LYS A 332 9.35 -8.61 -15.83
C LYS A 332 9.27 -7.26 -15.11
N LEU A 333 8.34 -7.18 -14.15
CA LEU A 333 8.03 -5.96 -13.41
C LEU A 333 8.55 -6.06 -11.96
N LEU A 334 9.26 -5.04 -11.53
CA LEU A 334 9.56 -4.77 -10.12
C LEU A 334 8.71 -3.60 -9.65
N ILE A 335 7.88 -3.81 -8.64
CA ILE A 335 7.15 -2.72 -7.97
C ILE A 335 7.84 -2.43 -6.65
N ALA A 336 8.46 -1.25 -6.54
CA ALA A 336 8.98 -0.74 -5.28
C ALA A 336 7.85 0.01 -4.55
N SER A 337 7.64 -0.28 -3.25
CA SER A 337 6.51 0.28 -2.50
C SER A 337 6.80 0.65 -1.05
N ASP A 338 8.06 0.63 -0.60
CA ASP A 338 8.45 0.97 0.77
C ASP A 338 9.36 2.20 0.80
N ALA A 339 9.04 3.15 1.67
CA ALA A 339 9.87 4.33 2.02
C ALA A 339 10.40 5.12 0.80
N LEU A 340 9.66 5.19 -0.29
CA LEU A 340 10.08 5.86 -1.51
C LEU A 340 10.00 7.37 -1.38
N ASP A 341 11.08 8.04 -1.76
CA ASP A 341 11.12 9.46 -2.08
C ASP A 341 11.47 9.67 -3.56
N VAL A 342 11.59 10.92 -4.00
CA VAL A 342 11.89 11.26 -5.40
C VAL A 342 13.26 10.72 -5.83
N ASP A 343 14.25 10.77 -4.93
CA ASP A 343 15.61 10.29 -5.24
C ASP A 343 15.62 8.78 -5.46
N ALA A 344 14.95 8.03 -4.59
CA ALA A 344 14.80 6.59 -4.74
C ALA A 344 14.06 6.22 -6.04
N ILE A 345 12.98 6.94 -6.38
CA ILE A 345 12.22 6.69 -7.61
C ILE A 345 13.08 6.91 -8.85
N ILE A 346 13.80 8.03 -8.93
CA ILE A 346 14.69 8.35 -10.06
C ILE A 346 15.84 7.34 -10.13
N GLY A 347 16.46 7.06 -8.98
CA GLY A 347 17.59 6.13 -8.90
C GLY A 347 17.24 4.72 -9.34
N LEU A 348 16.12 4.17 -8.86
CA LEU A 348 15.65 2.83 -9.26
C LEU A 348 15.31 2.76 -10.74
N ASN A 349 14.63 3.79 -11.27
CA ASN A 349 14.31 3.87 -12.68
C ASN A 349 15.59 3.92 -13.55
N ALA A 350 16.63 4.66 -13.13
CA ALA A 350 17.90 4.72 -13.84
C ALA A 350 18.68 3.40 -13.71
N TYR A 351 18.71 2.80 -12.52
CA TYR A 351 19.48 1.58 -12.26
C TYR A 351 18.99 0.38 -13.06
N PHE A 352 17.69 0.13 -13.08
CA PHE A 352 17.12 -1.01 -13.80
C PHE A 352 16.76 -0.70 -15.26
N GLY A 353 16.63 0.58 -15.62
CA GLY A 353 16.27 1.03 -16.96
C GLY A 353 17.42 0.99 -17.97
N GLY A 354 18.65 0.71 -17.55
CA GLY A 354 19.83 0.68 -18.42
C GLY A 354 20.86 -0.36 -18.06
N GLU A 355 21.80 -0.57 -18.98
CA GLU A 355 23.04 -1.28 -18.72
C GLU A 355 24.03 -0.33 -18.02
N ILE A 356 24.57 -0.76 -16.90
CA ILE A 356 25.42 0.03 -16.02
C ILE A 356 26.88 -0.33 -16.32
N ALA A 357 27.74 0.68 -16.50
CA ALA A 357 29.16 0.47 -16.66
C ALA A 357 29.79 -0.18 -15.41
N LYS A 358 30.83 -1.01 -15.60
CA LYS A 358 31.61 -1.57 -14.53
C LYS A 358 32.05 -0.49 -13.54
N GLY A 359 31.78 -0.70 -12.25
CA GLY A 359 32.19 0.17 -11.16
C GLY A 359 31.11 1.09 -10.59
N LEU A 360 29.91 1.17 -11.19
CA LEU A 360 28.76 1.77 -10.54
C LEU A 360 28.01 0.73 -9.69
N THR A 361 27.61 1.14 -8.52
CA THR A 361 26.91 0.33 -7.52
C THR A 361 25.52 0.90 -7.24
N PRO A 362 24.60 0.18 -6.60
CA PRO A 362 23.35 0.74 -6.12
C PRO A 362 23.49 2.04 -5.32
N GLN A 363 24.58 2.17 -4.55
CA GLN A 363 24.83 3.36 -3.74
C GLN A 363 24.97 4.63 -4.58
N ASP A 364 25.54 4.55 -5.77
CA ASP A 364 25.69 5.69 -6.69
C ASP A 364 24.34 6.25 -7.19
N PHE A 365 23.31 5.39 -7.21
CA PHE A 365 21.96 5.77 -7.66
C PHE A 365 21.05 6.24 -6.53
N ARG A 366 21.37 5.97 -5.26
CA ARG A 366 20.52 6.32 -4.11
C ARG A 366 20.37 7.81 -3.87
N SER A 367 21.30 8.61 -4.34
CA SER A 367 21.25 10.08 -4.29
C SER A 367 20.32 10.71 -5.32
N GLY A 368 19.61 9.91 -6.12
CA GLY A 368 18.79 10.38 -7.23
C GLY A 368 19.62 10.93 -8.40
N THR A 369 20.91 10.62 -8.47
CA THR A 369 21.78 11.03 -9.59
C THR A 369 21.32 10.32 -10.85
N ASP A 370 21.03 11.11 -11.88
CA ASP A 370 20.65 10.60 -13.19
C ASP A 370 21.90 10.37 -14.07
N PHE A 371 22.34 9.12 -14.14
CA PHE A 371 23.48 8.73 -14.96
C PHE A 371 23.19 8.59 -16.45
N ARG A 372 21.92 8.71 -16.90
CA ARG A 372 21.50 8.46 -18.30
C ARG A 372 22.17 9.37 -19.31
N ASN A 373 22.61 10.53 -18.91
CA ASN A 373 23.35 11.49 -19.75
C ASN A 373 24.89 11.34 -19.66
N THR A 374 25.38 10.23 -19.11
CA THR A 374 26.81 9.98 -18.95
C THR A 374 27.26 8.77 -19.76
N SER A 375 28.58 8.66 -20.07
CA SER A 375 29.17 7.49 -20.70
C SER A 375 29.10 6.22 -19.83
N LYS A 376 28.72 6.35 -18.56
CA LYS A 376 28.60 5.24 -17.59
C LYS A 376 27.24 4.52 -17.65
N TRP A 377 26.31 5.01 -18.45
CA TRP A 377 24.99 4.41 -18.63
C TRP A 377 24.70 4.23 -20.12
N LYS A 378 24.13 3.10 -20.47
CA LYS A 378 23.69 2.79 -21.83
C LYS A 378 22.24 2.30 -21.79
N ALA A 379 21.42 2.75 -22.73
CA ALA A 379 20.06 2.26 -22.85
C ALA A 379 20.04 0.75 -23.08
N GLY A 380 19.41 0.01 -22.19
CA GLY A 380 19.38 -1.45 -22.21
C GLY A 380 18.66 -1.95 -20.95
N ARG A 381 17.32 -1.81 -20.93
CA ARG A 381 16.49 -2.17 -19.77
C ARG A 381 16.80 -3.58 -19.26
N ARG A 382 17.16 -3.69 -17.97
CA ARG A 382 17.36 -4.96 -17.27
C ARG A 382 16.08 -5.49 -16.65
N LEU A 383 15.21 -4.58 -16.19
CA LEU A 383 13.94 -4.87 -15.51
C LEU A 383 13.00 -3.68 -15.70
N ARG A 384 11.70 -3.92 -15.80
CA ARG A 384 10.70 -2.85 -15.72
C ARG A 384 10.52 -2.45 -14.27
N VAL A 385 10.49 -1.15 -13.98
CA VAL A 385 10.27 -0.64 -12.62
C VAL A 385 9.01 0.20 -12.57
N SER A 386 8.23 0.03 -11.52
CA SER A 386 7.14 0.93 -11.15
C SER A 386 7.21 1.27 -9.67
N ALA A 387 6.96 2.51 -9.33
CA ALA A 387 6.97 3.00 -7.96
C ALA A 387 5.53 3.13 -7.43
N GLY A 388 5.20 2.39 -6.38
CA GLY A 388 3.99 2.59 -5.59
C GLY A 388 4.28 3.60 -4.48
N TRP A 389 3.98 4.88 -4.70
CA TRP A 389 4.39 5.96 -3.83
C TRP A 389 3.34 6.25 -2.75
N GLY A 390 3.69 5.97 -1.50
CA GLY A 390 2.76 6.03 -0.36
C GLY A 390 2.82 7.34 0.42
N THR A 391 3.20 7.24 1.69
CA THR A 391 3.10 8.31 2.69
C THR A 391 3.79 9.61 2.26
N LEU A 392 5.02 9.54 1.73
CA LEU A 392 5.77 10.74 1.30
C LEU A 392 5.20 11.41 0.04
N LEU A 393 4.16 10.85 -0.58
CA LEU A 393 3.38 11.54 -1.61
C LEU A 393 2.18 12.26 -0.99
N THR A 394 1.38 11.57 -0.19
CA THR A 394 0.07 12.07 0.28
C THR A 394 0.08 12.64 1.71
N ASN A 395 1.22 12.59 2.41
CA ASN A 395 1.38 13.11 3.77
C ASN A 395 2.80 13.59 4.06
N ASP A 396 3.40 14.37 3.15
CA ASP A 396 4.70 15.01 3.39
C ASP A 396 4.54 16.42 3.94
N PHE A 397 4.13 16.50 5.20
CA PHE A 397 3.92 17.78 5.92
C PHE A 397 5.03 18.11 6.92
N ARG A 398 6.11 17.32 6.98
CA ARG A 398 7.27 17.63 7.82
C ARG A 398 7.84 19.02 7.52
N GLY A 399 8.04 19.84 8.56
CA GLY A 399 8.53 21.21 8.41
C GLY A 399 7.54 22.17 7.73
N CYS A 400 6.28 21.77 7.51
CA CYS A 400 5.26 22.67 6.97
C CYS A 400 4.56 23.46 8.06
N ASN A 401 4.56 23.01 9.32
CA ASN A 401 3.94 23.72 10.43
C ASN A 401 4.60 25.09 10.63
N PRO A 402 3.84 26.21 10.60
CA PRO A 402 4.42 27.55 10.80
C PRO A 402 4.96 27.77 12.22
N ASN A 403 4.48 27.01 13.20
CA ASN A 403 4.83 27.16 14.61
C ASN A 403 6.00 26.25 15.03
N ASP A 404 6.77 25.71 14.08
CA ASP A 404 7.90 24.77 14.30
C ASP A 404 7.57 23.56 15.18
N GLY A 405 6.28 23.32 15.46
CA GLY A 405 5.79 22.16 16.19
C GLY A 405 5.62 20.95 15.27
N GLY A 406 5.82 19.74 15.80
CA GLY A 406 5.40 18.51 15.15
C GLY A 406 3.89 18.45 14.92
N GLY A 407 3.30 17.27 14.89
CA GLY A 407 1.85 17.07 14.79
C GLY A 407 1.37 16.73 13.38
N PHE A 408 1.98 17.30 12.34
CA PHE A 408 1.69 16.95 10.94
C PHE A 408 2.62 15.88 10.37
N ASP A 409 3.59 15.44 11.16
CA ASP A 409 4.46 14.34 10.75
C ASP A 409 3.65 13.03 10.62
N PRO A 410 3.91 12.24 9.58
CA PRO A 410 3.27 10.94 9.44
C PRO A 410 3.65 10.01 10.59
N ILE A 411 2.70 9.20 11.03
CA ILE A 411 2.91 8.18 12.05
C ILE A 411 2.76 6.78 11.45
N SER A 412 3.50 5.82 12.00
CA SER A 412 3.43 4.44 11.52
C SER A 412 2.36 3.64 12.27
N LEU A 413 1.11 3.86 11.90
CA LEU A 413 0.00 2.98 12.28
C LEU A 413 -0.12 1.83 11.28
N ILE A 414 -0.44 0.65 11.78
CA ILE A 414 -0.80 -0.50 10.97
C ILE A 414 -2.04 -1.18 11.53
N CYS A 415 -2.89 -1.69 10.66
CA CYS A 415 -4.01 -2.56 11.02
C CYS A 415 -3.84 -3.85 10.21
N LYS A 416 -3.69 -4.98 10.89
CA LYS A 416 -3.35 -6.26 10.25
C LYS A 416 -4.13 -7.40 10.88
N VAL A 417 -4.30 -8.47 10.10
CA VAL A 417 -4.82 -9.72 10.63
C VAL A 417 -3.92 -10.20 11.79
N SER A 418 -4.52 -10.40 12.94
CA SER A 418 -3.88 -10.81 14.19
C SER A 418 -4.17 -12.28 14.51
N SER A 419 -5.36 -12.77 14.17
CA SER A 419 -5.70 -14.18 14.30
C SER A 419 -6.58 -14.69 13.16
N VAL A 420 -6.53 -16.00 12.92
CA VAL A 420 -7.30 -16.72 11.91
C VAL A 420 -7.79 -18.03 12.54
N GLU A 421 -9.09 -18.26 12.61
CA GLU A 421 -9.69 -19.42 13.28
C GLU A 421 -9.11 -19.61 14.70
N GLY A 422 -8.90 -18.51 15.43
CA GLY A 422 -8.31 -18.51 16.76
C GLY A 422 -6.80 -18.78 16.83
N LYS A 423 -6.11 -18.99 15.69
CA LYS A 423 -4.65 -19.15 15.63
C LYS A 423 -3.98 -17.81 15.31
N PRO A 424 -2.81 -17.51 15.89
CA PRO A 424 -2.08 -16.28 15.57
C PRO A 424 -1.67 -16.20 14.10
N ALA A 425 -1.83 -15.03 13.49
CA ALA A 425 -1.30 -14.72 12.17
C ALA A 425 0.09 -14.08 12.31
N VAL A 426 1.04 -14.49 11.45
CA VAL A 426 2.44 -14.04 11.51
C VAL A 426 2.86 -13.44 10.18
N LYS A 427 3.61 -12.33 10.25
CA LYS A 427 4.43 -11.80 9.16
C LYS A 427 5.89 -11.77 9.63
N LEU A 428 6.82 -12.33 8.85
CA LEU A 428 8.25 -12.25 9.15
C LEU A 428 8.88 -10.98 8.57
N SER A 429 8.62 -10.70 7.28
CA SER A 429 9.25 -9.62 6.52
C SER A 429 10.75 -9.86 6.24
N ASP A 430 11.31 -9.18 5.25
CA ASP A 430 12.77 -9.13 5.02
C ASP A 430 13.48 -8.21 6.03
N ASN A 431 12.74 -7.36 6.73
CA ASN A 431 13.25 -6.56 7.84
C ASN A 431 12.58 -6.99 9.14
N TYR A 432 13.39 -7.51 10.07
CA TYR A 432 12.90 -7.99 11.37
C TYR A 432 12.13 -6.97 12.20
N ALA A 433 12.45 -5.69 12.07
CA ALA A 433 11.72 -4.62 12.74
C ALA A 433 10.24 -4.52 12.28
N LYS A 434 9.91 -5.13 11.13
CA LYS A 434 8.54 -5.20 10.59
C LYS A 434 7.81 -6.50 10.93
N ALA A 435 8.45 -7.44 11.65
CA ALA A 435 7.81 -8.71 12.04
C ALA A 435 6.59 -8.47 12.94
N LEU A 436 5.56 -9.28 12.75
CA LEU A 436 4.30 -9.23 13.51
C LEU A 436 3.87 -10.63 13.93
N GLY A 437 3.33 -10.74 15.13
CA GLY A 437 2.82 -11.97 15.73
C GLY A 437 3.43 -12.23 17.10
N PRO A 438 2.95 -13.25 17.83
CA PRO A 438 3.56 -13.70 19.08
C PRO A 438 4.98 -14.22 18.86
N GLU A 439 5.88 -13.95 19.80
CA GLU A 439 7.30 -14.29 19.67
C GLU A 439 7.56 -15.78 19.43
N ALA A 440 6.81 -16.66 20.10
CA ALA A 440 6.92 -18.11 19.92
C ALA A 440 6.57 -18.55 18.49
N GLU A 441 5.52 -17.95 17.90
CA GLU A 441 5.12 -18.23 16.52
C GLU A 441 6.10 -17.60 15.51
N ILE A 442 6.59 -16.40 15.75
CA ILE A 442 7.67 -15.81 14.94
C ILE A 442 8.88 -16.74 14.93
N ALA A 443 9.28 -17.27 16.07
CA ALA A 443 10.38 -18.22 16.17
C ALA A 443 10.09 -19.54 15.40
N ARG A 444 8.88 -20.07 15.48
CA ARG A 444 8.45 -21.23 14.69
C ARG A 444 8.53 -20.96 13.18
N TYR A 445 7.98 -19.83 12.71
CA TYR A 445 8.01 -19.47 11.30
C TYR A 445 9.44 -19.27 10.79
N ARG A 446 10.34 -18.67 11.60
CA ARG A 446 11.77 -18.57 11.26
C ARG A 446 12.44 -19.94 11.08
N ARG A 447 12.08 -20.94 11.89
CA ARG A 447 12.59 -22.32 11.69
C ARG A 447 12.09 -22.93 10.37
N VAL A 448 10.83 -22.71 10.02
CA VAL A 448 10.21 -23.27 8.82
C VAL A 448 10.70 -22.58 7.54
N PHE A 449 10.72 -21.25 7.51
CA PHE A 449 11.07 -20.48 6.31
C PHE A 449 12.57 -20.18 6.20
N GLY A 450 13.29 -20.17 7.32
CA GLY A 450 14.69 -19.73 7.38
C GLY A 450 14.82 -18.21 7.52
N THR A 451 16.07 -17.74 7.54
CA THR A 451 16.41 -16.33 7.77
C THR A 451 17.35 -15.76 6.72
N ALA A 452 17.47 -16.43 5.57
CA ALA A 452 18.35 -16.00 4.48
C ALA A 452 17.89 -14.65 3.90
N GLY A 453 18.83 -13.72 3.77
CA GLY A 453 18.58 -12.38 3.18
C GLY A 453 17.74 -11.45 4.04
N VAL A 454 17.52 -11.76 5.32
CA VAL A 454 16.77 -10.91 6.26
C VAL A 454 17.69 -9.94 6.96
N GLU A 455 17.27 -8.69 7.05
CA GLU A 455 18.01 -7.58 7.67
C GLU A 455 17.36 -7.16 8.99
N ASN A 456 18.04 -6.34 9.77
CA ASN A 456 17.49 -5.68 10.95
C ASN A 456 17.78 -4.17 10.83
N ALA A 457 17.03 -3.52 9.94
CA ALA A 457 17.16 -2.09 9.69
C ALA A 457 16.13 -1.28 10.50
N PRO A 458 16.44 -0.05 10.92
CA PRO A 458 15.47 0.84 11.55
C PRO A 458 14.22 1.03 10.67
N LEU A 459 13.06 1.19 11.32
CA LEU A 459 11.84 1.56 10.61
C LEU A 459 11.95 2.99 10.09
N ILE A 460 11.77 3.17 8.78
CA ILE A 460 11.67 4.48 8.13
C ILE A 460 10.18 4.84 8.07
N THR A 461 9.81 6.01 8.58
CA THR A 461 8.45 6.56 8.56
C THR A 461 8.34 7.78 7.68
#